data_b7d63b4c85f85a03b43e6ca3c389bdc4
#
_entry.id   b7d63b4c85f85a03b43e6ca3c389bdc4
#
_cell.length_a   1.000
_cell.length_b   1.000
_cell.length_c   1.000
_cell.angle_alpha   90.00
_cell.angle_beta   90.00
_cell.angle_gamma   90.00
#
_symmetry.space_group_name_H-M   'P 1'
#
loop_
_entity.id
_entity.type
_entity.pdbx_description
1 polymer ?
#
loop_
_entity_poly.entity_id
_entity_poly.type
_entity_poly.pdbx_seq_one_letter_code
_entity_poly.pdbx_strand_id
1 'polypeptide(L)'
;MAINTEINRLLNFAKQRELINHEDFYYSSNRLIDVLKTAEFVPEEINETLETAAPILSEMLDYAIRQGLIDDTVNERDLFDTRIMDCVMPRPSEVIRRFRNDYARAPKAATDEFYKMSIASNYIRKDRIDKNIIWKTATEYGDLDITINLSKPEKDPRDIAKAKLVKSSTYPKCLLCRENEGYAGHAGHPARQTHRLIP
;
A
#
# COMPACT_ATOMS: atom_id res chain seq x y z
N MET A 1 -16.88 -5.67 12.59
CA MET A 1 -17.43 -4.57 11.78
C MET A 1 -17.91 -5.12 10.45
N ALA A 2 -18.91 -4.53 9.80
CA ALA A 2 -19.39 -5.01 8.50
C ALA A 2 -18.40 -4.60 7.40
N ILE A 3 -18.06 -5.49 6.50
CA ILE A 3 -17.10 -5.21 5.41
C ILE A 3 -17.55 -4.03 4.52
N ASN A 4 -18.87 -3.83 4.39
CA ASN A 4 -19.42 -2.69 3.66
C ASN A 4 -18.94 -1.34 4.24
N THR A 5 -18.95 -1.20 5.55
CA THR A 5 -18.45 0.01 6.23
C THR A 5 -16.96 0.23 5.97
N GLU A 6 -16.14 -0.84 5.99
CA GLU A 6 -14.70 -0.72 5.71
C GLU A 6 -14.42 -0.32 4.26
N ILE A 7 -15.22 -0.82 3.29
CA ILE A 7 -15.13 -0.38 1.90
C ILE A 7 -15.45 1.12 1.79
N ASN A 8 -16.51 1.58 2.43
CA ASN A 8 -16.88 3.00 2.43
C ASN A 8 -15.80 3.87 3.11
N ARG A 9 -15.21 3.41 4.22
CA ARG A 9 -14.10 4.09 4.90
C ARG A 9 -12.89 4.23 3.97
N LEU A 10 -12.52 3.15 3.27
CA LEU A 10 -11.37 3.18 2.35
C LEU A 10 -11.62 4.11 1.15
N LEU A 11 -12.83 4.09 0.58
CA LEU A 11 -13.20 4.98 -0.52
C LEU A 11 -13.19 6.46 -0.07
N ASN A 12 -13.73 6.74 1.12
CA ASN A 12 -13.68 8.08 1.70
C ASN A 12 -12.24 8.55 1.94
N PHE A 13 -11.41 7.70 2.55
CA PHE A 13 -9.98 7.95 2.74
C PHE A 13 -9.27 8.23 1.41
N ALA A 14 -9.48 7.38 0.40
CA ALA A 14 -8.86 7.54 -0.92
C ALA A 14 -9.25 8.85 -1.61
N LYS A 15 -10.50 9.30 -1.47
CA LYS A 15 -10.95 10.61 -1.95
C LYS A 15 -10.29 11.76 -1.19
N GLN A 16 -10.23 11.69 0.14
CA GLN A 16 -9.58 12.73 0.96
C GLN A 16 -8.08 12.85 0.68
N ARG A 17 -7.45 11.76 0.25
CA ARG A 17 -6.01 11.69 -0.10
C ARG A 17 -5.73 11.86 -1.59
N GLU A 18 -6.74 12.21 -2.39
CA GLU A 18 -6.63 12.43 -3.84
C GLU A 18 -6.07 11.22 -4.61
N LEU A 19 -6.29 10.00 -4.08
CA LEU A 19 -5.95 8.76 -4.77
C LEU A 19 -6.99 8.44 -5.85
N ILE A 20 -8.27 8.76 -5.60
CA ILE A 20 -9.37 8.63 -6.55
C ILE A 20 -10.19 9.92 -6.61
N ASN A 21 -10.80 10.17 -7.77
CA ASN A 21 -11.77 11.24 -7.97
C ASN A 21 -13.20 10.75 -7.69
N HIS A 22 -14.16 11.68 -7.76
CA HIS A 22 -15.59 11.34 -7.57
C HIS A 22 -16.06 10.34 -8.63
N GLU A 23 -15.61 10.50 -9.87
CA GLU A 23 -15.95 9.67 -11.01
C GLU A 23 -15.45 8.23 -10.87
N ASP A 24 -14.37 8.02 -10.11
CA ASP A 24 -13.77 6.70 -9.88
C ASP A 24 -14.47 5.91 -8.76
N PHE A 25 -15.43 6.51 -8.06
CA PHE A 25 -16.03 5.92 -6.85
C PHE A 25 -16.59 4.53 -7.11
N TYR A 26 -17.50 4.39 -8.07
CA TYR A 26 -18.11 3.08 -8.39
C TYR A 26 -17.13 2.12 -9.06
N TYR A 27 -16.20 2.63 -9.85
CA TYR A 27 -15.13 1.79 -10.43
C TYR A 27 -14.29 1.15 -9.32
N SER A 28 -13.86 1.94 -8.34
CA SER A 28 -13.06 1.45 -7.21
C SER A 28 -13.86 0.55 -6.28
N SER A 29 -15.14 0.89 -5.98
CA SER A 29 -15.99 0.04 -5.15
C SER A 29 -16.21 -1.33 -5.78
N ASN A 30 -16.47 -1.41 -7.09
CA ASN A 30 -16.66 -2.68 -7.79
C ASN A 30 -15.40 -3.55 -7.77
N ARG A 31 -14.21 -2.96 -7.88
CA ARG A 31 -12.94 -3.68 -7.73
C ARG A 31 -12.73 -4.20 -6.32
N LEU A 32 -13.09 -3.41 -5.30
CA LEU A 32 -13.02 -3.85 -3.90
C LEU A 32 -13.98 -5.00 -3.62
N ILE A 33 -15.20 -4.94 -4.14
CA ILE A 33 -16.20 -6.03 -4.07
C ILE A 33 -15.61 -7.31 -4.67
N ASP A 34 -14.98 -7.23 -5.85
CA ASP A 34 -14.39 -8.39 -6.49
C ASP A 34 -13.20 -8.96 -5.70
N VAL A 35 -12.31 -8.12 -5.19
CA VAL A 35 -11.15 -8.55 -4.40
C VAL A 35 -11.57 -9.17 -3.07
N LEU A 36 -12.56 -8.59 -2.38
CA LEU A 36 -13.05 -9.03 -1.07
C LEU A 36 -14.11 -10.12 -1.17
N LYS A 37 -14.55 -10.45 -2.40
CA LYS A 37 -15.61 -11.46 -2.66
C LYS A 37 -16.89 -11.23 -1.85
N THR A 38 -17.24 -9.95 -1.64
CA THR A 38 -18.51 -9.59 -1.01
C THR A 38 -19.62 -9.51 -2.04
N ALA A 39 -20.87 -9.82 -1.63
CA ALA A 39 -21.98 -9.88 -2.56
C ALA A 39 -22.63 -8.54 -2.85
N GLU A 40 -22.55 -7.59 -1.90
CA GLU A 40 -23.27 -6.33 -1.95
C GLU A 40 -22.40 -5.17 -1.50
N PHE A 41 -22.68 -4.00 -2.05
CA PHE A 41 -22.11 -2.74 -1.62
C PHE A 41 -23.22 -1.68 -1.54
N VAL A 42 -23.31 -1.03 -0.40
CA VAL A 42 -24.22 0.09 -0.15
C VAL A 42 -23.37 1.29 0.22
N PRO A 43 -23.46 2.40 -0.55
CA PRO A 43 -22.77 3.64 -0.18
C PRO A 43 -23.23 4.16 1.18
N GLU A 44 -22.27 4.50 2.02
CA GLU A 44 -22.47 5.08 3.35
C GLU A 44 -21.70 6.41 3.45
N GLU A 45 -22.29 7.36 4.16
CA GLU A 45 -21.59 8.59 4.49
C GLU A 45 -20.62 8.34 5.66
N ILE A 46 -19.35 8.59 5.44
CA ILE A 46 -18.28 8.39 6.43
C ILE A 46 -17.68 9.74 6.80
N ASN A 47 -17.85 10.12 8.05
CA ASN A 47 -17.28 11.34 8.65
C ASN A 47 -16.04 10.98 9.49
N GLU A 48 -15.01 10.46 8.83
CA GLU A 48 -13.76 10.07 9.45
C GLU A 48 -12.59 10.67 8.67
N THR A 49 -11.55 11.10 9.40
CA THR A 49 -10.28 11.53 8.82
C THR A 49 -9.16 10.71 9.46
N LEU A 50 -8.45 9.96 8.64
CA LEU A 50 -7.33 9.12 9.07
C LEU A 50 -6.01 9.61 8.46
N GLU A 51 -4.94 9.45 9.20
CA GLU A 51 -3.59 9.76 8.70
C GLU A 51 -3.12 8.72 7.69
N THR A 52 -3.41 7.45 7.94
CA THR A 52 -3.03 6.31 7.08
C THR A 52 -4.21 5.37 6.86
N ALA A 53 -4.13 4.53 5.83
CA ALA A 53 -5.12 3.48 5.57
C ALA A 53 -4.96 2.25 6.49
N ALA A 54 -3.89 2.17 7.29
CA ALA A 54 -3.56 0.98 8.06
C ALA A 54 -4.69 0.45 8.97
N PRO A 55 -5.47 1.27 9.71
CA PRO A 55 -6.58 0.77 10.51
C PRO A 55 -7.67 0.10 9.67
N ILE A 56 -8.02 0.68 8.52
CA ILE A 56 -9.03 0.13 7.61
C ILE A 56 -8.52 -1.18 7.00
N LEU A 57 -7.28 -1.18 6.54
CA LEU A 57 -6.66 -2.36 5.93
C LEU A 57 -6.56 -3.52 6.92
N SER A 58 -6.29 -3.26 8.20
CA SER A 58 -6.27 -4.29 9.24
C SER A 58 -7.63 -5.01 9.33
N GLU A 59 -8.73 -4.28 9.40
CA GLU A 59 -10.09 -4.86 9.46
C GLU A 59 -10.45 -5.64 8.19
N MET A 60 -10.05 -5.12 7.01
CA MET A 60 -10.26 -5.80 5.73
C MET A 60 -9.46 -7.10 5.61
N LEU A 61 -8.22 -7.11 6.11
CA LEU A 61 -7.38 -8.31 6.15
C LEU A 61 -7.95 -9.36 7.11
N ASP A 62 -8.42 -8.95 8.28
CA ASP A 62 -9.06 -9.86 9.23
C ASP A 62 -10.38 -10.42 8.68
N TYR A 63 -11.12 -9.62 7.92
CA TYR A 63 -12.27 -10.13 7.15
C TYR A 63 -11.83 -11.18 6.13
N ALA A 64 -10.82 -10.91 5.33
CA ALA A 64 -10.33 -11.83 4.30
C ALA A 64 -9.87 -13.18 4.89
N ILE A 65 -9.20 -13.17 6.05
CA ILE A 65 -8.81 -14.37 6.78
C ILE A 65 -10.05 -15.14 7.26
N ARG A 66 -11.01 -14.47 7.89
CA ARG A 66 -12.27 -15.11 8.35
C ARG A 66 -13.07 -15.73 7.20
N GLN A 67 -13.00 -15.15 6.00
CA GLN A 67 -13.64 -15.70 4.79
C GLN A 67 -12.80 -16.77 4.09
N GLY A 68 -11.58 -17.07 4.57
CA GLY A 68 -10.70 -18.04 3.94
C GLY A 68 -10.15 -17.58 2.59
N LEU A 69 -10.12 -16.27 2.33
CA LEU A 69 -9.55 -15.71 1.09
C LEU A 69 -8.02 -15.72 1.10
N ILE A 70 -7.43 -15.64 2.29
CA ILE A 70 -6.00 -15.70 2.52
C ILE A 70 -5.69 -16.45 3.82
N ASP A 71 -4.48 -16.99 3.93
CA ASP A 71 -3.93 -17.51 5.17
C ASP A 71 -3.46 -16.35 6.08
N ASP A 72 -3.48 -16.58 7.41
CA ASP A 72 -2.96 -15.62 8.38
C ASP A 72 -1.43 -15.71 8.47
N THR A 73 -0.76 -15.26 7.42
CA THR A 73 0.69 -15.10 7.37
C THR A 73 1.05 -13.67 6.98
N VAL A 74 2.23 -13.20 7.40
CA VAL A 74 2.68 -11.83 7.07
C VAL A 74 2.75 -11.61 5.56
N ASN A 75 3.19 -12.60 4.81
CA ASN A 75 3.32 -12.51 3.35
C ASN A 75 1.95 -12.41 2.67
N GLU A 76 0.99 -13.25 3.05
CA GLU A 76 -0.37 -13.22 2.50
C GLU A 76 -1.09 -11.90 2.85
N ARG A 77 -0.96 -11.45 4.10
CA ARG A 77 -1.48 -10.14 4.53
C ARG A 77 -0.88 -9.00 3.72
N ASP A 78 0.45 -8.98 3.53
CA ASP A 78 1.13 -7.92 2.77
C ASP A 78 0.78 -7.93 1.29
N LEU A 79 0.56 -9.11 0.72
CA LEU A 79 0.15 -9.27 -0.67
C LEU A 79 -1.30 -8.84 -0.88
N PHE A 80 -2.18 -9.24 0.04
CA PHE A 80 -3.61 -8.91 -0.06
C PHE A 80 -3.89 -7.43 0.21
N ASP A 81 -3.23 -6.83 1.20
CA ASP A 81 -3.21 -5.38 1.44
C ASP A 81 -2.88 -4.61 0.16
N THR A 82 -1.86 -5.07 -0.54
CA THR A 82 -1.46 -4.47 -1.81
C THR A 82 -2.55 -4.58 -2.88
N ARG A 83 -3.27 -5.69 -2.95
CA ARG A 83 -4.41 -5.86 -3.87
C ARG A 83 -5.59 -4.96 -3.52
N ILE A 84 -5.88 -4.79 -2.23
CA ILE A 84 -6.91 -3.85 -1.77
C ILE A 84 -6.54 -2.43 -2.19
N MET A 85 -5.32 -1.99 -1.89
CA MET A 85 -4.87 -0.64 -2.24
C MET A 85 -4.84 -0.40 -3.75
N ASP A 86 -4.54 -1.43 -4.57
CA ASP A 86 -4.60 -1.33 -6.03
C ASP A 86 -5.98 -0.89 -6.55
N CYS A 87 -7.06 -1.23 -5.84
CA CYS A 87 -8.40 -0.84 -6.22
C CYS A 87 -8.66 0.66 -6.15
N VAL A 88 -7.93 1.38 -5.31
CA VAL A 88 -8.09 2.82 -5.05
C VAL A 88 -6.88 3.65 -5.48
N MET A 89 -5.98 3.09 -6.27
CA MET A 89 -4.82 3.82 -6.79
C MET A 89 -5.12 4.48 -8.14
N PRO A 90 -4.59 5.68 -8.37
CA PRO A 90 -4.61 6.29 -9.70
C PRO A 90 -3.72 5.47 -10.66
N ARG A 91 -4.00 5.59 -11.95
CA ARG A 91 -3.17 4.94 -12.97
C ARG A 91 -1.74 5.53 -12.98
N PRO A 92 -0.70 4.70 -13.22
CA PRO A 92 0.69 5.18 -13.29
C PRO A 92 0.88 6.36 -14.24
N SER A 93 0.18 6.35 -15.39
CA SER A 93 0.25 7.45 -16.37
C SER A 93 -0.24 8.78 -15.81
N GLU A 94 -1.26 8.77 -14.97
CA GLU A 94 -1.79 9.97 -14.32
C GLU A 94 -0.82 10.50 -13.26
N VAL A 95 -0.32 9.61 -12.40
CA VAL A 95 0.67 9.97 -11.38
C VAL A 95 1.92 10.57 -12.02
N ILE A 96 2.45 9.94 -13.07
CA ILE A 96 3.63 10.42 -13.80
C ILE A 96 3.37 11.78 -14.41
N ARG A 97 2.22 11.97 -15.07
CA ARG A 97 1.85 13.26 -15.70
C ARG A 97 1.75 14.37 -14.65
N ARG A 98 1.03 14.11 -13.52
CA ARG A 98 0.88 15.06 -12.42
C ARG A 98 2.24 15.43 -11.85
N PHE A 99 3.04 14.44 -11.46
CA PHE A 99 4.36 14.67 -10.90
C PHE A 99 5.27 15.50 -11.82
N ARG A 100 5.35 15.18 -13.12
CA ARG A 100 6.21 15.91 -14.05
C ARG A 100 5.78 17.37 -14.23
N ASN A 101 4.47 17.61 -14.29
CA ASN A 101 3.93 18.98 -14.39
C ASN A 101 4.26 19.80 -13.14
N ASP A 102 4.12 19.20 -11.97
CA ASP A 102 4.38 19.87 -10.70
C ASP A 102 5.88 20.06 -10.47
N TYR A 103 6.69 19.05 -10.83
CA TYR A 103 8.14 19.11 -10.73
C TYR A 103 8.75 20.23 -11.60
N ALA A 104 8.19 20.46 -12.77
CA ALA A 104 8.64 21.58 -13.62
C ALA A 104 8.39 22.95 -13.02
N ARG A 105 7.42 23.06 -12.09
CA ARG A 105 7.09 24.34 -11.41
C ARG A 105 7.79 24.47 -10.06
N ALA A 106 7.74 23.41 -9.25
CA ALA A 106 8.23 23.40 -7.87
C ALA A 106 8.73 22.00 -7.49
N PRO A 107 9.99 21.63 -7.77
CA PRO A 107 10.52 20.28 -7.55
C PRO A 107 10.31 19.75 -6.13
N LYS A 108 10.55 20.60 -5.11
CA LYS A 108 10.36 20.18 -3.73
C LYS A 108 8.90 19.86 -3.42
N ALA A 109 7.97 20.70 -3.85
CA ALA A 109 6.55 20.46 -3.60
C ALA A 109 6.08 19.18 -4.31
N ALA A 110 6.53 18.93 -5.54
CA ALA A 110 6.20 17.70 -6.26
C ALA A 110 6.70 16.42 -5.55
N THR A 111 7.92 16.46 -5.02
CA THR A 111 8.47 15.33 -4.25
C THR A 111 7.76 15.16 -2.91
N ASP A 112 7.38 16.24 -2.22
CA ASP A 112 6.62 16.19 -0.99
C ASP A 112 5.22 15.58 -1.22
N GLU A 113 4.53 15.96 -2.30
CA GLU A 113 3.23 15.38 -2.67
C GLU A 113 3.34 13.90 -3.07
N PHE A 114 4.38 13.54 -3.81
CA PHE A 114 4.64 12.13 -4.13
C PHE A 114 4.92 11.29 -2.87
N TYR A 115 5.64 11.84 -1.91
CA TYR A 115 5.88 11.20 -0.62
C TYR A 115 4.58 11.01 0.17
N LYS A 116 3.71 12.03 0.23
CA LYS A 116 2.37 11.92 0.85
C LYS A 116 1.53 10.84 0.19
N MET A 117 1.51 10.79 -1.14
CA MET A 117 0.82 9.73 -1.88
C MET A 117 1.39 8.34 -1.55
N SER A 118 2.71 8.22 -1.40
CA SER A 118 3.36 6.96 -1.04
C SER A 118 2.99 6.47 0.37
N ILE A 119 2.75 7.39 1.31
CA ILE A 119 2.19 7.08 2.63
C ILE A 119 0.72 6.69 2.50
N ALA A 120 -0.08 7.50 1.81
CA ALA A 120 -1.51 7.27 1.65
C ALA A 120 -1.82 5.92 0.96
N SER A 121 -1.00 5.51 0.00
CA SER A 121 -1.11 4.22 -0.68
C SER A 121 -0.62 3.03 0.13
N ASN A 122 -0.19 3.23 1.36
CA ASN A 122 0.46 2.22 2.20
C ASN A 122 1.71 1.56 1.57
N TYR A 123 2.29 2.19 0.54
CA TYR A 123 3.60 1.80 0.00
C TYR A 123 4.68 2.03 1.06
N ILE A 124 4.68 3.23 1.66
CA ILE A 124 5.43 3.52 2.88
C ILE A 124 4.53 3.17 4.06
N ARG A 125 4.81 2.07 4.73
CA ARG A 125 4.06 1.60 5.89
C ARG A 125 4.49 2.38 7.14
N LYS A 126 3.94 3.58 7.25
CA LYS A 126 4.31 4.53 8.33
C LYS A 126 4.12 3.93 9.71
N ASP A 127 3.02 3.19 9.94
CA ASP A 127 2.72 2.49 11.18
C ASP A 127 3.79 1.46 11.60
N ARG A 128 4.49 0.86 10.64
CA ARG A 128 5.64 0.00 10.91
C ARG A 128 6.92 0.79 11.14
N ILE A 129 7.14 1.84 10.36
CA ILE A 129 8.33 2.70 10.46
C ILE A 129 8.34 3.44 11.79
N ASP A 130 7.19 3.91 12.26
CA ASP A 130 7.05 4.63 13.52
C ASP A 130 7.38 3.77 14.76
N LYS A 131 7.42 2.44 14.60
CA LYS A 131 7.89 1.51 15.64
C LYS A 131 9.42 1.44 15.74
N ASN A 132 10.15 1.93 14.73
CA ASN A 132 11.61 1.92 14.76
C ASN A 132 12.12 2.80 15.88
N ILE A 133 13.12 2.31 16.61
CA ILE A 133 13.79 3.07 17.65
C ILE A 133 15.02 3.72 17.02
N ILE A 134 15.11 5.04 17.13
CA ILE A 134 16.19 5.83 16.53
C ILE A 134 16.80 6.71 17.62
N TRP A 135 18.13 6.70 17.71
CA TRP A 135 18.85 7.64 18.57
C TRP A 135 20.20 8.01 17.97
N LYS A 136 20.77 9.11 18.48
CA LYS A 136 22.11 9.53 18.12
C LYS A 136 23.08 9.24 19.25
N THR A 137 24.30 8.87 18.89
CA THR A 137 25.41 8.76 19.82
C THR A 137 26.65 9.48 19.27
N ALA A 138 27.28 10.29 20.10
CA ALA A 138 28.51 10.97 19.71
C ALA A 138 29.70 9.98 19.75
N THR A 139 30.55 10.07 18.74
CA THR A 139 31.82 9.32 18.66
C THR A 139 32.96 10.25 18.31
N GLU A 140 34.19 9.76 18.40
CA GLU A 140 35.37 10.52 17.98
C GLU A 140 35.39 10.86 16.47
N TYR A 141 34.58 10.17 15.66
CA TYR A 141 34.44 10.40 14.20
C TYR A 141 33.20 11.21 13.83
N GLY A 142 32.43 11.69 14.81
CA GLY A 142 31.18 12.41 14.65
C GLY A 142 29.97 11.67 15.21
N ASP A 143 28.77 12.22 14.96
CA ASP A 143 27.53 11.62 15.43
C ASP A 143 27.15 10.40 14.57
N LEU A 144 26.77 9.32 15.21
CA LEU A 144 26.19 8.14 14.59
C LEU A 144 24.68 8.11 14.83
N ASP A 145 23.92 7.92 13.76
CA ASP A 145 22.49 7.58 13.83
C ASP A 145 22.34 6.07 13.98
N ILE A 146 21.80 5.63 15.09
CA ILE A 146 21.54 4.22 15.38
C ILE A 146 20.05 3.95 15.25
N THR A 147 19.68 2.91 14.48
CA THR A 147 18.29 2.52 14.27
C THR A 147 18.12 1.04 14.60
N ILE A 148 17.17 0.73 15.49
CA ILE A 148 16.60 -0.63 15.61
C ILE A 148 15.40 -0.71 14.68
N ASN A 149 15.52 -1.48 13.60
CA ASN A 149 14.48 -1.60 12.60
C ASN A 149 13.45 -2.64 13.01
N LEU A 150 12.38 -2.20 13.69
CA LEU A 150 11.24 -3.02 14.05
C LEU A 150 10.17 -3.07 12.94
N SER A 151 10.35 -2.30 11.87
CA SER A 151 9.42 -2.26 10.73
C SER A 151 9.50 -3.49 9.83
N LYS A 152 10.59 -4.26 9.90
CA LYS A 152 10.71 -5.55 9.20
C LYS A 152 10.31 -6.67 10.15
N PRO A 153 9.16 -7.32 9.91
CA PRO A 153 8.83 -8.52 10.66
C PRO A 153 9.87 -9.61 10.39
N GLU A 154 10.17 -10.41 11.39
CA GLU A 154 10.96 -11.63 11.21
C GLU A 154 10.24 -12.54 10.20
N LYS A 155 11.02 -13.22 9.36
CA LYS A 155 10.44 -14.18 8.41
C LYS A 155 9.80 -15.32 9.18
N ASP A 156 8.50 -15.53 8.98
CA ASP A 156 7.82 -16.67 9.54
C ASP A 156 8.47 -17.98 9.02
N PRO A 157 8.85 -18.94 9.90
CA PRO A 157 9.37 -20.22 9.47
C PRO A 157 8.49 -20.94 8.44
N ARG A 158 7.16 -20.75 8.51
CA ARG A 158 6.20 -21.28 7.54
C ARG A 158 6.38 -20.66 6.16
N ASP A 159 6.64 -19.35 6.08
CA ASP A 159 6.89 -18.64 4.82
C ASP A 159 8.24 -19.07 4.21
N ILE A 160 9.25 -19.31 5.03
CA ILE A 160 10.54 -19.83 4.59
C ILE A 160 10.38 -21.25 4.00
N ALA A 161 9.59 -22.09 4.64
CA ALA A 161 9.30 -23.45 4.17
C ALA A 161 8.50 -23.43 2.86
N LYS A 162 7.43 -22.62 2.78
CA LYS A 162 6.63 -22.44 1.57
C LYS A 162 7.46 -21.88 0.41
N ALA A 163 8.32 -20.89 0.66
CA ALA A 163 9.17 -20.28 -0.37
C ALA A 163 10.13 -21.28 -1.03
N LYS A 164 10.55 -22.32 -0.31
CA LYS A 164 11.37 -23.41 -0.87
C LYS A 164 10.60 -24.33 -1.81
N LEU A 165 9.27 -24.39 -1.68
CA LEU A 165 8.40 -25.25 -2.48
C LEU A 165 7.84 -24.54 -3.71
N VAL A 166 7.81 -23.21 -3.72
CA VAL A 166 7.31 -22.41 -4.83
C VAL A 166 8.40 -22.31 -5.90
N LYS A 167 8.11 -22.82 -7.11
CA LYS A 167 8.96 -22.56 -8.27
C LYS A 167 9.03 -21.03 -8.47
N SER A 168 10.23 -20.47 -8.50
CA SER A 168 10.44 -19.07 -8.79
C SER A 168 9.79 -18.72 -10.13
N SER A 169 8.83 -17.80 -10.13
CA SER A 169 8.31 -17.23 -11.36
C SER A 169 9.45 -16.49 -12.07
N THR A 170 9.57 -16.69 -13.38
CA THR A 170 10.51 -15.92 -14.21
C THR A 170 9.97 -14.56 -14.60
N TYR A 171 8.75 -14.24 -14.20
CA TYR A 171 8.05 -12.99 -14.49
C TYR A 171 7.39 -12.44 -13.22
N PRO A 172 7.56 -11.14 -12.92
CA PRO A 172 8.55 -10.23 -13.51
C PRO A 172 9.99 -10.60 -13.09
N LYS A 173 10.96 -10.25 -13.93
CA LYS A 173 12.38 -10.66 -13.73
C LYS A 173 13.00 -10.13 -12.45
N CYS A 174 12.62 -8.95 -11.99
CA CYS A 174 13.08 -8.36 -10.72
C CYS A 174 12.02 -7.42 -10.15
N LEU A 175 12.18 -7.08 -8.86
CA LEU A 175 11.25 -6.20 -8.14
C LEU A 175 11.20 -4.76 -8.69
N LEU A 176 12.24 -4.32 -9.37
CA LEU A 176 12.35 -2.99 -9.97
C LEU A 176 11.99 -2.98 -11.47
N CYS A 177 11.59 -4.12 -12.03
CA CYS A 177 11.20 -4.17 -13.44
C CYS A 177 9.88 -3.45 -13.66
N ARG A 178 9.76 -2.79 -14.83
CA ARG A 178 8.54 -2.09 -15.24
C ARG A 178 7.32 -3.01 -15.26
N GLU A 179 7.53 -4.28 -15.55
CA GLU A 179 6.52 -5.31 -15.57
C GLU A 179 5.86 -5.58 -14.22
N ASN A 180 6.44 -5.05 -13.13
CA ASN A 180 5.83 -5.12 -11.79
C ASN A 180 4.67 -4.14 -11.60
N GLU A 181 4.54 -3.11 -12.43
CA GLU A 181 3.44 -2.16 -12.30
C GLU A 181 2.09 -2.86 -12.50
N GLY A 182 1.24 -2.86 -11.46
CA GLY A 182 -0.02 -3.58 -11.45
C GLY A 182 0.08 -5.10 -11.25
N TYR A 183 1.28 -5.67 -11.11
CA TYR A 183 1.44 -7.10 -10.86
C TYR A 183 1.18 -7.46 -9.40
N ALA A 184 0.14 -8.24 -9.16
CA ALA A 184 -0.33 -8.59 -7.80
C ALA A 184 0.45 -9.75 -7.13
N GLY A 185 1.48 -10.29 -7.80
CA GLY A 185 2.26 -11.43 -7.28
C GLY A 185 3.36 -11.06 -6.28
N HIS A 186 3.62 -9.77 -6.05
CA HIS A 186 4.61 -9.28 -5.10
C HIS A 186 4.04 -8.25 -4.17
N ALA A 187 4.18 -8.47 -2.87
CA ALA A 187 3.75 -7.52 -1.85
C ALA A 187 4.45 -6.17 -2.01
N GLY A 188 3.66 -5.09 -2.02
CA GLY A 188 4.17 -3.74 -2.16
C GLY A 188 4.46 -3.29 -3.61
N HIS A 189 4.29 -4.15 -4.60
CA HIS A 189 4.67 -3.85 -5.98
C HIS A 189 3.55 -3.52 -6.96
N PRO A 190 2.29 -3.93 -6.86
CA PRO A 190 1.28 -3.63 -7.88
C PRO A 190 1.13 -2.14 -8.14
N ALA A 191 -0.02 -1.61 -8.33
CA ALA A 191 -0.30 -0.23 -8.75
C ALA A 191 0.46 0.89 -8.01
N ARG A 192 1.11 0.58 -6.89
CA ARG A 192 1.92 1.53 -6.12
C ARG A 192 3.31 1.80 -6.69
N GLN A 193 3.69 1.11 -7.74
CA GLN A 193 5.01 1.21 -8.38
C GLN A 193 5.15 2.48 -9.20
N THR A 194 5.13 3.60 -8.51
CA THR A 194 5.32 4.91 -9.15
C THR A 194 6.74 5.47 -8.99
N HIS A 195 7.68 4.68 -8.50
CA HIS A 195 9.09 5.07 -8.32
C HIS A 195 9.84 5.31 -9.63
N ARG A 196 9.21 5.08 -10.78
CA ARG A 196 9.76 5.39 -12.11
C ARG A 196 9.39 6.77 -12.63
N LEU A 197 9.02 7.65 -11.76
CA LEU A 197 8.74 9.05 -12.09
C LEU A 197 9.97 9.79 -12.57
N ILE A 198 11.13 9.38 -12.09
CA ILE A 198 12.42 9.96 -12.44
C ILE A 198 13.04 9.04 -13.47
N PRO A 199 13.46 9.55 -14.65
CA PRO A 199 14.13 8.78 -15.70
C PRO A 199 15.48 8.23 -15.25
#